data_d9cdc0b0fa88bd8604815c7a0b2986e0
#
_entry.id   d9cdc0b0fa88bd8604815c7a0b2986e0
#
_cell.length_a   1.000
_cell.length_b   1.000
_cell.length_c   1.000
_cell.angle_alpha   90.00
_cell.angle_beta   90.00
_cell.angle_gamma   90.00
#
_symmetry.space_group_name_H-M   'P 1'
#
loop_
_entity.id
_entity.type
_entity.pdbx_description
1 polymer ?
#
loop_
_entity_poly.entity_id
_entity_poly.type
_entity_poly.pdbx_seq_one_letter_code
_entity_poly.pdbx_strand_id
1 'polypeptide(L)'
;MSTDTPLMQQYKKIKEEYQNEILMFRLGDFYEMFFEDAKIASKELGLTLTKRNKEKGQDVPLAGVPYHSVASYIAKLVEKGYSVAICEQVEDPKAATGIVKREVTRVITPGTIIDVDFLDKNNNNYIACIKINTTENIAAIAYADITTGEFSVFEIKGKNFFEKALAEMNKIQAS
;
A
#
# COMPACT_ATOMS: atom_id res chain seq x y z
N MET A 1 10.78 14.55 -26.40
CA MET A 1 11.48 13.35 -25.92
C MET A 1 11.65 13.49 -24.42
N SER A 2 11.32 12.45 -23.66
CA SER A 2 11.49 12.48 -22.18
C SER A 2 12.96 12.66 -21.83
N THR A 3 13.24 13.62 -20.97
CA THR A 3 14.60 13.93 -20.47
C THR A 3 14.95 13.07 -19.25
N ASP A 4 14.08 12.13 -18.89
CA ASP A 4 14.25 11.25 -17.74
C ASP A 4 15.27 10.14 -18.04
N THR A 5 16.02 9.76 -17.03
CA THR A 5 16.90 8.57 -17.12
C THR A 5 16.06 7.31 -17.36
N PRO A 6 16.62 6.25 -17.95
CA PRO A 6 15.90 4.98 -18.16
C PRO A 6 15.25 4.43 -16.88
N LEU A 7 15.94 4.56 -15.74
CA LEU A 7 15.43 4.19 -14.43
C LEU A 7 14.15 4.97 -14.08
N MET A 8 14.18 6.28 -14.28
CA MET A 8 13.05 7.14 -13.93
C MET A 8 11.86 6.94 -14.87
N GLN A 9 12.12 6.60 -16.13
CA GLN A 9 11.07 6.20 -17.08
C GLN A 9 10.39 4.90 -16.63
N GLN A 10 11.18 3.88 -16.19
CA GLN A 10 10.65 2.64 -15.65
C GLN A 10 9.83 2.88 -14.39
N TYR A 11 10.33 3.69 -13.45
CA TYR A 11 9.60 4.05 -12.24
C TYR A 11 8.25 4.70 -12.55
N LYS A 12 8.24 5.72 -13.41
CA LYS A 12 7.01 6.45 -13.75
C LYS A 12 5.98 5.56 -14.42
N LYS A 13 6.41 4.70 -15.34
CA LYS A 13 5.52 3.74 -16.00
C LYS A 13 4.85 2.81 -15.01
N ILE A 14 5.61 2.27 -14.04
CA ILE A 14 5.04 1.42 -13.00
C ILE A 14 4.11 2.22 -12.08
N LYS A 15 4.51 3.44 -11.68
CA LYS A 15 3.69 4.28 -10.82
C LYS A 15 2.35 4.71 -11.45
N GLU A 16 2.26 4.80 -12.77
CA GLU A 16 1.01 5.06 -13.49
C GLU A 16 -0.04 3.95 -13.27
N GLU A 17 0.41 2.71 -13.05
CA GLU A 17 -0.47 1.56 -12.76
C GLU A 17 -0.84 1.47 -11.26
N TYR A 18 -0.01 2.04 -10.37
CA TYR A 18 -0.15 1.99 -8.91
C TYR A 18 -0.21 3.39 -8.30
N GLN A 19 -1.17 4.20 -8.74
CA GLN A 19 -1.25 5.63 -8.40
C GLN A 19 -1.57 5.90 -6.94
N ASN A 20 -2.35 5.01 -6.31
CA ASN A 20 -2.83 5.17 -4.93
C ASN A 20 -1.93 4.48 -3.89
N GLU A 21 -1.02 3.62 -4.32
CA GLU A 21 -0.10 2.88 -3.47
C GLU A 21 1.22 3.64 -3.31
N ILE A 22 1.84 3.55 -2.15
CA ILE A 22 3.23 3.98 -1.98
C ILE A 22 4.12 2.95 -2.69
N LEU A 23 4.79 3.37 -3.76
CA LEU A 23 5.64 2.48 -4.56
C LEU A 23 7.03 2.35 -3.92
N MET A 24 7.31 1.20 -3.33
CA MET A 24 8.63 0.82 -2.84
C MET A 24 9.42 0.15 -3.96
N PHE A 25 10.32 0.91 -4.58
CA PHE A 25 11.02 0.54 -5.79
C PHE A 25 12.44 0.04 -5.48
N ARG A 26 12.72 -1.24 -5.75
CA ARG A 26 14.00 -1.88 -5.42
C ARG A 26 15.17 -1.31 -6.21
N LEU A 27 16.19 -0.82 -5.51
CA LEU A 27 17.46 -0.34 -6.05
C LEU A 27 18.62 -0.87 -5.21
N GLY A 28 19.26 -1.93 -5.66
CA GLY A 28 20.30 -2.61 -4.89
C GLY A 28 19.77 -3.11 -3.55
N ASP A 29 20.37 -2.64 -2.46
CA ASP A 29 20.00 -3.03 -1.10
C ASP A 29 18.93 -2.14 -0.44
N PHE A 30 18.31 -1.26 -1.22
CA PHE A 30 17.27 -0.35 -0.75
C PHE A 30 15.97 -0.51 -1.53
N TYR A 31 14.85 -0.16 -0.86
CA TYR A 31 13.64 0.28 -1.51
C TYR A 31 13.61 1.80 -1.49
N GLU A 32 13.62 2.41 -2.65
CA GLU A 32 13.54 3.85 -2.81
C GLU A 32 12.13 4.28 -3.22
N MET A 33 11.67 5.35 -2.66
CA MET A 33 10.42 6.04 -2.98
C MET A 33 10.76 7.41 -3.55
N PHE A 34 10.02 7.84 -4.57
CA PHE A 34 10.28 9.10 -5.26
C PHE A 34 9.06 10.01 -5.23
N PHE A 35 9.27 11.29 -5.53
CA PHE A 35 8.25 12.32 -5.65
C PHE A 35 7.35 12.42 -4.41
N GLU A 36 6.05 12.29 -4.58
CA GLU A 36 5.08 12.39 -3.50
C GLU A 36 5.16 11.23 -2.52
N ASP A 37 5.40 10.00 -3.02
CA ASP A 37 5.60 8.83 -2.17
C ASP A 37 6.77 9.02 -1.20
N ALA A 38 7.87 9.65 -1.66
CA ALA A 38 9.00 9.97 -0.80
C ALA A 38 8.64 10.96 0.32
N LYS A 39 7.84 11.97 0.01
CA LYS A 39 7.39 12.97 1.00
C LYS A 39 6.48 12.34 2.04
N ILE A 40 5.51 11.53 1.59
CA ILE A 40 4.60 10.78 2.47
C ILE A 40 5.40 9.85 3.38
N ALA A 41 6.24 8.99 2.80
CA ALA A 41 7.05 8.05 3.56
C ALA A 41 8.00 8.74 4.54
N SER A 42 8.64 9.83 4.13
CA SER A 42 9.50 10.61 5.00
C SER A 42 8.74 11.14 6.22
N LYS A 43 7.55 11.71 6.01
CA LYS A 43 6.70 12.23 7.08
C LYS A 43 6.19 11.14 8.01
N GLU A 44 5.64 10.07 7.44
CA GLU A 44 4.94 9.03 8.21
C GLU A 44 5.89 8.07 8.93
N LEU A 45 7.06 7.83 8.36
CA LEU A 45 8.07 6.89 8.89
C LEU A 45 9.23 7.60 9.60
N GLY A 46 9.30 8.93 9.56
CA GLY A 46 10.42 9.70 10.11
C GLY A 46 11.72 9.52 9.31
N LEU A 47 11.63 9.24 8.00
CA LEU A 47 12.80 9.06 7.15
C LEU A 47 13.37 10.42 6.71
N THR A 48 14.68 10.44 6.48
CA THR A 48 15.33 11.61 5.88
C THR A 48 14.89 11.77 4.44
N LEU A 49 14.24 12.90 4.12
CA LEU A 49 13.93 13.27 2.75
C LEU A 49 15.20 13.82 2.10
N THR A 50 15.68 13.12 1.10
CA THR A 50 16.84 13.52 0.29
C THR A 50 16.41 13.93 -1.10
N LYS A 51 17.38 14.24 -1.94
CA LYS A 51 17.15 14.64 -3.32
C LYS A 51 18.07 13.86 -4.23
N ARG A 52 17.53 13.36 -5.33
CA ARG A 52 18.32 12.81 -6.42
C ARG A 52 18.51 13.91 -7.47
N ASN A 53 19.76 14.28 -7.72
CA ASN A 53 20.07 15.28 -8.74
C ASN A 53 19.68 14.74 -10.12
N LYS A 54 18.95 15.53 -10.89
CA LYS A 54 18.76 15.32 -12.32
C LYS A 54 19.78 16.10 -13.10
N GLU A 55 20.18 15.57 -14.23
CA GLU A 55 21.06 16.24 -15.20
C GLU A 55 20.51 17.58 -15.73
N LYS A 56 19.25 17.95 -15.42
CA LYS A 56 18.57 19.17 -15.90
C LYS A 56 17.88 20.00 -14.81
N GLY A 57 18.46 20.07 -13.62
CA GLY A 57 18.13 21.15 -12.69
C GLY A 57 16.84 21.02 -11.89
N GLN A 58 16.11 19.90 -11.94
CA GLN A 58 15.00 19.63 -11.02
C GLN A 58 15.36 18.50 -10.05
N ASP A 59 15.44 18.83 -8.78
CA ASP A 59 15.63 17.86 -7.71
C ASP A 59 14.42 16.93 -7.60
N VAL A 60 14.65 15.63 -7.60
CA VAL A 60 13.62 14.62 -7.36
C VAL A 60 13.64 14.25 -5.89
N PRO A 61 12.57 14.51 -5.13
CA PRO A 61 12.46 14.03 -3.75
C PRO A 61 12.68 12.52 -3.68
N LEU A 62 13.46 12.07 -2.71
CA LEU A 62 13.84 10.68 -2.52
C LEU A 62 13.86 10.35 -1.02
N ALA A 63 13.24 9.24 -0.66
CA ALA A 63 13.40 8.58 0.63
C ALA A 63 13.64 7.08 0.40
N GLY A 64 14.38 6.43 1.27
CA GLY A 64 14.69 5.01 1.10
C GLY A 64 14.81 4.27 2.42
N VAL A 65 14.54 2.97 2.37
CA VAL A 65 14.69 2.05 3.49
C VAL A 65 15.51 0.83 3.08
N PRO A 66 16.35 0.26 3.96
CA PRO A 66 17.07 -0.96 3.66
C PRO A 66 16.11 -2.12 3.41
N TYR A 67 16.38 -2.95 2.39
CA TYR A 67 15.47 -4.03 2.02
C TYR A 67 15.24 -5.07 3.12
N HIS A 68 16.30 -5.36 3.90
CA HIS A 68 16.23 -6.35 4.98
C HIS A 68 15.38 -5.92 6.18
N SER A 69 15.06 -4.63 6.30
CA SER A 69 14.22 -4.06 7.37
C SER A 69 12.89 -3.51 6.87
N VAL A 70 12.58 -3.69 5.58
CA VAL A 70 11.39 -3.10 4.94
C VAL A 70 10.08 -3.49 5.60
N ALA A 71 9.99 -4.70 6.15
CA ALA A 71 8.78 -5.22 6.79
C ALA A 71 8.23 -4.27 7.87
N SER A 72 9.08 -3.78 8.75
CA SER A 72 8.68 -2.87 9.83
C SER A 72 8.20 -1.50 9.33
N TYR A 73 8.70 -1.04 8.19
CA TYR A 73 8.26 0.21 7.55
C TYR A 73 6.93 0.04 6.83
N ILE A 74 6.74 -1.10 6.15
CA ILE A 74 5.46 -1.44 5.52
C ILE A 74 4.35 -1.52 6.56
N ALA A 75 4.57 -2.25 7.67
CA ALA A 75 3.62 -2.37 8.76
C ALA A 75 3.14 -0.99 9.24
N LYS A 76 4.08 -0.07 9.51
CA LYS A 76 3.75 1.29 9.95
C LYS A 76 2.95 2.11 8.93
N LEU A 77 3.21 1.93 7.64
CA LEU A 77 2.44 2.62 6.60
C LEU A 77 1.01 2.06 6.52
N VAL A 78 0.88 0.75 6.58
CA VAL A 78 -0.41 0.07 6.49
C VAL A 78 -1.27 0.33 7.72
N GLU A 79 -0.70 0.35 8.93
CA GLU A 79 -1.38 0.78 10.17
C GLU A 79 -1.96 2.21 10.07
N LYS A 80 -1.32 3.06 9.26
CA LYS A 80 -1.78 4.42 8.97
C LYS A 80 -2.75 4.51 7.79
N GLY A 81 -3.18 3.38 7.25
CA GLY A 81 -4.15 3.31 6.15
C GLY A 81 -3.57 3.42 4.75
N TYR A 82 -2.24 3.41 4.59
CA TYR A 82 -1.61 3.44 3.26
C TYR A 82 -1.50 2.04 2.65
N SER A 83 -1.75 1.94 1.35
CA SER A 83 -1.40 0.76 0.57
C SER A 83 0.02 0.88 0.03
N VAL A 84 0.75 -0.23 -0.04
CA VAL A 84 2.15 -0.27 -0.46
C VAL A 84 2.33 -1.27 -1.59
N ALA A 85 2.89 -0.82 -2.72
CA ALA A 85 3.28 -1.66 -3.84
C ALA A 85 4.78 -1.99 -3.76
N ILE A 86 5.12 -3.28 -3.67
CA ILE A 86 6.50 -3.77 -3.63
C ILE A 86 6.96 -4.07 -5.05
N CYS A 87 7.93 -3.32 -5.50
CA CYS A 87 8.50 -3.44 -6.84
C CYS A 87 9.92 -4.03 -6.76
N GLU A 88 10.07 -5.26 -7.25
CA GLU A 88 11.30 -6.04 -7.20
C GLU A 88 12.07 -6.04 -8.52
N GLN A 89 13.36 -6.28 -8.45
CA GLN A 89 14.19 -6.64 -9.59
C GLN A 89 13.87 -8.08 -9.97
N VAL A 90 13.28 -8.28 -11.16
CA VAL A 90 12.86 -9.60 -11.66
C VAL A 90 13.84 -10.21 -12.66
N GLU A 91 15.00 -9.57 -12.83
CA GLU A 91 16.07 -9.97 -13.74
C GLU A 91 17.39 -9.96 -12.98
N ASP A 92 18.29 -10.93 -13.29
CA ASP A 92 19.65 -10.94 -12.72
C ASP A 92 20.42 -9.70 -13.20
N PRO A 93 20.89 -8.85 -12.27
CA PRO A 93 21.67 -7.66 -12.63
C PRO A 93 22.92 -7.95 -13.46
N LYS A 94 23.48 -9.17 -13.34
CA LYS A 94 24.66 -9.60 -14.12
C LYS A 94 24.34 -10.01 -15.55
N ALA A 95 23.07 -10.38 -15.81
CA ALA A 95 22.60 -10.82 -17.12
C ALA A 95 21.90 -9.68 -17.89
N ALA A 96 21.55 -8.59 -17.23
CA ALA A 96 20.81 -7.48 -17.81
C ALA A 96 21.64 -6.73 -18.85
N THR A 97 21.10 -6.60 -20.06
CA THR A 97 21.64 -5.75 -21.13
C THR A 97 21.02 -4.35 -21.03
N GLY A 98 21.41 -3.56 -20.02
CA GLY A 98 20.87 -2.23 -19.79
C GLY A 98 20.33 -2.06 -18.38
N ILE A 99 19.15 -1.47 -18.23
CA ILE A 99 18.53 -1.33 -16.91
C ILE A 99 17.82 -2.61 -16.51
N VAL A 100 18.10 -3.08 -15.29
CA VAL A 100 17.44 -4.27 -14.71
C VAL A 100 15.94 -4.09 -14.70
N LYS A 101 15.19 -5.08 -15.21
CA LYS A 101 13.74 -5.10 -15.24
C LYS A 101 13.18 -5.17 -13.82
N ARG A 102 12.13 -4.40 -13.57
CA ARG A 102 11.40 -4.38 -12.30
C ARG A 102 9.92 -4.51 -12.54
N GLU A 103 9.27 -5.21 -11.65
CA GLU A 103 7.81 -5.40 -11.66
C GLU A 103 7.26 -5.34 -10.24
N VAL A 104 6.02 -4.91 -10.08
CA VAL A 104 5.32 -5.04 -8.80
C VAL A 104 4.98 -6.50 -8.59
N THR A 105 5.57 -7.09 -7.57
CA THR A 105 5.38 -8.49 -7.20
C THR A 105 4.27 -8.66 -6.17
N ARG A 106 3.97 -7.59 -5.43
CA ARG A 106 2.99 -7.63 -4.34
C ARG A 106 2.44 -6.24 -4.05
N VAL A 107 1.14 -6.18 -3.74
CA VAL A 107 0.48 -5.02 -3.14
C VAL A 107 -0.01 -5.41 -1.76
N ILE A 108 0.33 -4.60 -0.76
CA ILE A 108 -0.07 -4.79 0.63
C ILE A 108 -1.01 -3.64 0.97
N THR A 109 -2.24 -3.98 1.36
CA THR A 109 -3.27 -3.01 1.74
C THR A 109 -3.69 -3.25 3.18
N PRO A 110 -4.26 -2.24 3.87
CA PRO A 110 -4.95 -2.46 5.12
C PRO A 110 -5.97 -3.60 4.99
N GLY A 111 -6.08 -4.50 5.97
CA GLY A 111 -7.00 -5.65 5.96
C GLY A 111 -6.59 -6.85 5.09
N THR A 112 -5.57 -6.73 4.20
CA THR A 112 -5.08 -7.85 3.37
C THR A 112 -3.70 -8.36 3.79
N ILE A 113 -3.21 -7.95 4.94
CA ILE A 113 -1.94 -8.41 5.49
C ILE A 113 -2.11 -9.84 6.01
N ILE A 114 -1.38 -10.79 5.44
CA ILE A 114 -1.32 -12.19 5.87
C ILE A 114 0.04 -12.57 6.49
N ASP A 115 1.06 -11.76 6.31
CA ASP A 115 2.38 -12.05 6.87
C ASP A 115 2.44 -11.68 8.35
N VAL A 116 2.86 -12.64 9.16
CA VAL A 116 3.00 -12.49 10.62
C VAL A 116 3.92 -11.33 11.02
N ASP A 117 4.89 -10.99 10.14
CA ASP A 117 5.83 -9.89 10.37
C ASP A 117 5.20 -8.50 10.25
N PHE A 118 4.02 -8.41 9.63
CA PHE A 118 3.30 -7.14 9.42
C PHE A 118 2.06 -6.99 10.30
N LEU A 119 1.67 -8.02 11.04
CA LEU A 119 0.45 -8.04 11.84
C LEU A 119 0.71 -7.56 13.27
N ASP A 120 -0.15 -6.69 13.76
CA ASP A 120 -0.26 -6.48 15.20
C ASP A 120 -0.92 -7.72 15.83
N LYS A 121 -0.18 -8.43 16.66
CA LYS A 121 -0.63 -9.67 17.32
C LYS A 121 -1.79 -9.47 18.29
N ASN A 122 -2.13 -8.24 18.61
CA ASN A 122 -3.15 -7.91 19.61
C ASN A 122 -4.47 -7.42 19.00
N ASN A 123 -4.51 -7.17 17.69
CA ASN A 123 -5.68 -6.65 17.00
C ASN A 123 -6.11 -7.56 15.86
N ASN A 124 -7.42 -7.64 15.65
CA ASN A 124 -7.98 -8.31 14.48
C ASN A 124 -7.68 -7.50 13.22
N ASN A 125 -7.50 -8.21 12.11
CA ASN A 125 -7.23 -7.60 10.80
C ASN A 125 -8.43 -7.82 9.88
N TYR A 126 -9.50 -7.04 10.11
CA TYR A 126 -10.74 -7.18 9.37
C TYR A 126 -10.71 -6.47 8.03
N ILE A 127 -11.18 -7.18 7.00
CA ILE A 127 -11.67 -6.59 5.76
C ILE A 127 -13.20 -6.66 5.77
N ALA A 128 -13.87 -5.58 5.42
CA ALA A 128 -15.31 -5.54 5.41
C ALA A 128 -15.89 -5.01 4.09
N CYS A 129 -17.09 -5.47 3.76
CA CYS A 129 -17.87 -5.01 2.63
C CYS A 129 -19.29 -4.69 3.09
N ILE A 130 -19.83 -3.57 2.61
CA ILE A 130 -21.21 -3.18 2.85
C ILE A 130 -21.95 -3.03 1.52
N LYS A 131 -23.17 -3.57 1.45
CA LYS A 131 -24.12 -3.36 0.36
C LYS A 131 -25.39 -2.70 0.89
N ILE A 132 -25.79 -1.61 0.28
CA ILE A 132 -26.96 -0.82 0.66
C ILE A 132 -28.03 -0.95 -0.41
N ASN A 133 -29.26 -1.28 0.02
CA ASN A 133 -30.47 -1.24 -0.78
C ASN A 133 -31.46 -0.25 -0.16
N THR A 134 -31.50 0.95 -0.72
CA THR A 134 -32.39 2.04 -0.22
C THR A 134 -33.86 1.80 -0.52
N THR A 135 -34.18 1.04 -1.55
CA THR A 135 -35.58 0.73 -1.93
C THR A 135 -36.24 -0.19 -0.90
N GLU A 136 -35.49 -1.16 -0.39
CA GLU A 136 -35.98 -2.13 0.59
C GLU A 136 -35.62 -1.77 2.03
N ASN A 137 -34.90 -0.67 2.25
CA ASN A 137 -34.37 -0.27 3.54
C ASN A 137 -33.52 -1.36 4.20
N ILE A 138 -32.58 -1.92 3.44
CA ILE A 138 -31.70 -3.00 3.86
C ILE A 138 -30.24 -2.59 3.66
N ALA A 139 -29.39 -2.90 4.64
CA ALA A 139 -27.95 -2.95 4.49
C ALA A 139 -27.45 -4.37 4.82
N ALA A 140 -26.60 -4.93 3.98
CA ALA A 140 -25.88 -6.18 4.24
C ALA A 140 -24.42 -5.87 4.50
N ILE A 141 -23.86 -6.44 5.56
CA ILE A 141 -22.45 -6.30 5.94
C ILE A 141 -21.84 -7.70 5.95
N ALA A 142 -20.70 -7.83 5.28
CA ALA A 142 -19.83 -8.99 5.38
C ALA A 142 -18.45 -8.54 5.85
N TYR A 143 -17.86 -9.27 6.77
CA TYR A 143 -16.46 -9.04 7.17
C TYR A 143 -15.72 -10.35 7.39
N ALA A 144 -14.42 -10.31 7.21
CA ALA A 144 -13.53 -11.43 7.41
C ALA A 144 -12.22 -10.97 8.03
N ASP A 145 -11.65 -11.83 8.88
CA ASP A 145 -10.27 -11.76 9.30
C ASP A 145 -9.51 -12.89 8.62
N ILE A 146 -8.64 -12.53 7.68
CA ILE A 146 -7.90 -13.50 6.86
C ILE A 146 -6.90 -14.28 7.73
N THR A 147 -6.46 -13.70 8.84
CA THR A 147 -5.43 -14.29 9.71
C THR A 147 -6.00 -15.34 10.67
N THR A 148 -7.23 -15.14 11.12
CA THR A 148 -7.92 -16.07 12.02
C THR A 148 -8.87 -17.01 11.29
N GLY A 149 -9.24 -16.67 10.04
CA GLY A 149 -10.27 -17.38 9.27
C GLY A 149 -11.70 -17.06 9.71
N GLU A 150 -11.89 -16.02 10.54
CA GLU A 150 -13.22 -15.56 10.90
C GLU A 150 -13.93 -14.99 9.68
N PHE A 151 -15.21 -15.35 9.50
CA PHE A 151 -16.06 -14.78 8.47
C PHE A 151 -17.47 -14.62 8.99
N SER A 152 -18.02 -13.43 8.86
CA SER A 152 -19.38 -13.10 9.30
C SER A 152 -20.14 -12.32 8.25
N VAL A 153 -21.46 -12.60 8.16
CA VAL A 153 -22.40 -11.88 7.30
C VAL A 153 -23.69 -11.65 8.05
N PHE A 154 -24.23 -10.43 7.97
CA PHE A 154 -25.55 -10.13 8.56
C PHE A 154 -26.26 -9.01 7.80
N GLU A 155 -27.57 -8.92 8.00
CA GLU A 155 -28.42 -7.89 7.42
C GLU A 155 -29.02 -6.99 8.49
N ILE A 156 -29.16 -5.71 8.18
CA ILE A 156 -29.83 -4.71 8.98
C ILE A 156 -30.99 -4.17 8.16
N LYS A 157 -32.23 -4.28 8.71
CA LYS A 157 -33.47 -3.91 8.01
C LYS A 157 -34.24 -2.84 8.76
N GLY A 158 -35.09 -2.12 8.01
CA GLY A 158 -36.10 -1.21 8.52
C GLY A 158 -35.63 0.23 8.69
N LYS A 159 -36.46 1.00 9.43
CA LYS A 159 -36.17 2.42 9.63
C LYS A 159 -34.83 2.62 10.32
N ASN A 160 -34.04 3.60 9.85
CA ASN A 160 -32.68 3.91 10.31
C ASN A 160 -31.66 2.77 10.05
N PHE A 161 -31.88 1.95 9.00
CA PHE A 161 -30.96 0.87 8.63
C PHE A 161 -29.56 1.39 8.31
N PHE A 162 -29.47 2.58 7.71
CA PHE A 162 -28.20 3.17 7.30
C PHE A 162 -27.35 3.58 8.50
N GLU A 163 -27.92 4.32 9.45
CA GLU A 163 -27.22 4.74 10.68
C GLU A 163 -26.77 3.54 11.52
N LYS A 164 -27.63 2.50 11.59
CA LYS A 164 -27.28 1.24 12.26
C LYS A 164 -26.12 0.54 11.56
N ALA A 165 -26.13 0.51 10.23
CA ALA A 165 -25.07 -0.10 9.45
C ALA A 165 -23.73 0.63 9.65
N LEU A 166 -23.74 1.96 9.66
CA LEU A 166 -22.55 2.76 9.97
C LEU A 166 -22.04 2.49 11.39
N ALA A 167 -22.93 2.37 12.36
CA ALA A 167 -22.55 2.06 13.73
C ALA A 167 -21.90 0.67 13.85
N GLU A 168 -22.40 -0.34 13.13
CA GLU A 168 -21.78 -1.68 13.10
C GLU A 168 -20.43 -1.68 12.39
N MET A 169 -20.31 -0.96 11.25
CA MET A 169 -19.02 -0.82 10.57
C MET A 169 -17.94 -0.18 11.49
N ASN A 170 -18.32 0.84 12.26
CA ASN A 170 -17.41 1.46 13.23
C ASN A 170 -16.99 0.51 14.36
N LYS A 171 -17.83 -0.45 14.77
CA LYS A 171 -17.48 -1.46 15.78
C LYS A 171 -16.50 -2.51 15.24
N ILE A 172 -16.66 -2.89 13.96
CA ILE A 172 -15.81 -3.87 13.29
C ILE A 172 -14.37 -3.32 13.15
N GLN A 173 -14.21 -1.99 13.07
CA GLN A 173 -12.90 -1.34 12.88
C GLN A 173 -12.12 -1.95 11.70
N ALA A 174 -12.83 -2.24 10.60
CA ALA A 174 -12.20 -2.78 9.40
C ALA A 174 -11.25 -1.75 8.76
N SER A 175 -10.16 -2.26 8.24
CA SER A 175 -9.12 -1.49 7.55
C SER A 175 -9.54 -1.10 6.14
#